data_a426e59222eb3a32e99a60546b1798be
#
_entry.id   a426e59222eb3a32e99a60546b1798be
#
_cell.length_a   1.000
_cell.length_b   1.000
_cell.length_c   1.000
_cell.angle_alpha   90.00
_cell.angle_beta   90.00
_cell.angle_gamma   90.00
#
_symmetry.space_group_name_H-M   'P 1'
#
loop_
_entity.id
_entity.type
_entity.pdbx_description
1 polymer ?
#
loop_
_entity_poly.entity_id
_entity_poly.type
_entity_poly.pdbx_seq_one_letter_code
_entity_poly.pdbx_strand_id
1 'polypeptide(L)'
;GDRLYITAGVTAPTDSRHYPYCASWLDVEGRWTDLERPTKEGGWLSKHVTVFRDATSVVEDIFDSSHLFVTSGSHGVFEYRDGRLVNQYTQGNSCIESCSGSKSHDFVRTDAGIMDKDGSLFVANNSVDTVIWCRKPDGVWIPFFHEPVSKAGFFEKVIIDSKGRLWFANRRTDGNVSGGVLCIDYGQTVDNATDDVYTFRH
;
A
#
# COMPACT_ATOMS: atom_id res chain seq x y z
N GLY A 1 11.03 -12.67 8.86
CA GLY A 1 10.04 -13.51 9.52
C GLY A 1 9.97 -14.89 8.91
N ASP A 2 9.40 -15.82 9.64
CA ASP A 2 9.30 -17.24 9.25
C ASP A 2 7.97 -17.55 8.55
N ARG A 3 7.40 -16.56 7.89
CA ARG A 3 6.11 -16.66 7.18
C ARG A 3 6.24 -16.23 5.72
N LEU A 4 5.57 -16.95 4.84
CA LEU A 4 5.36 -16.55 3.45
C LEU A 4 3.95 -15.98 3.32
N TYR A 5 3.85 -14.73 2.89
CA TYR A 5 2.57 -14.07 2.65
C TYR A 5 2.21 -14.13 1.16
N ILE A 6 0.93 -14.35 0.87
CA ILE A 6 0.37 -14.27 -0.48
C ILE A 6 -0.85 -13.35 -0.50
N THR A 7 -1.03 -12.67 -1.63
CA THR A 7 -2.21 -11.85 -1.94
C THR A 7 -2.77 -12.23 -3.31
N ALA A 8 -4.01 -11.84 -3.58
CA ALA A 8 -4.62 -12.05 -4.90
C ALA A 8 -3.97 -11.20 -6.01
N GLY A 9 -3.38 -10.06 -5.64
CA GLY A 9 -2.86 -9.08 -6.58
C GLY A 9 -3.95 -8.30 -7.31
N VAL A 10 -3.52 -7.33 -8.11
CA VAL A 10 -4.39 -6.57 -9.02
C VAL A 10 -4.42 -7.26 -10.38
N THR A 11 -5.59 -7.28 -11.00
CA THR A 11 -5.78 -7.84 -12.34
C THR A 11 -4.90 -7.17 -13.40
N ALA A 12 -4.55 -7.90 -14.43
CA ALA A 12 -3.89 -7.33 -15.61
C ALA A 12 -4.76 -6.23 -16.24
N PRO A 13 -4.17 -5.21 -16.89
CA PRO A 13 -4.91 -4.09 -17.49
C PRO A 13 -5.99 -4.50 -18.51
N THR A 14 -5.89 -5.70 -19.05
CA THR A 14 -6.82 -6.26 -20.03
C THR A 14 -7.94 -7.09 -19.41
N ASP A 15 -7.90 -7.34 -18.11
CA ASP A 15 -8.88 -8.17 -17.43
C ASP A 15 -9.63 -7.35 -16.37
N SER A 16 -10.92 -7.17 -16.54
CA SER A 16 -11.79 -6.45 -15.60
C SER A 16 -12.21 -7.30 -14.39
N ARG A 17 -11.73 -8.54 -14.28
CA ARG A 17 -12.03 -9.41 -13.15
C ARG A 17 -11.23 -8.98 -11.92
N HIS A 18 -11.93 -8.85 -10.83
CA HIS A 18 -11.36 -8.58 -9.53
C HIS A 18 -11.34 -9.85 -8.69
N TYR A 19 -10.28 -10.09 -7.97
CA TYR A 19 -10.14 -11.29 -7.16
C TYR A 19 -10.59 -11.01 -5.71
N PRO A 20 -11.64 -11.68 -5.22
CA PRO A 20 -12.21 -11.44 -3.89
C PRO A 20 -11.40 -12.12 -2.78
N TYR A 21 -10.10 -12.27 -2.97
CA TYR A 21 -9.21 -12.86 -2.00
C TYR A 21 -8.45 -11.76 -1.24
N CYS A 22 -8.28 -11.91 0.07
CA CYS A 22 -7.52 -10.97 0.87
C CYS A 22 -6.05 -11.35 0.87
N ALA A 23 -5.61 -12.03 1.90
CA ALA A 23 -4.25 -12.50 2.05
C ALA A 23 -4.23 -13.73 2.95
N SER A 24 -3.20 -14.56 2.80
CA SER A 24 -2.90 -15.66 3.69
C SER A 24 -1.41 -15.72 3.96
N TRP A 25 -1.05 -16.41 5.03
CA TRP A 25 0.35 -16.77 5.27
C TRP A 25 0.51 -18.28 5.40
N LEU A 26 1.70 -18.73 5.02
CA LEU A 26 2.20 -20.09 5.26
C LEU A 26 3.22 -20.02 6.38
N ASP A 27 3.01 -20.81 7.43
CA ASP A 27 3.98 -20.94 8.53
C ASP A 27 5.08 -21.97 8.23
N VAL A 28 6.04 -22.09 9.13
CA VAL A 28 7.18 -23.01 8.99
C VAL A 28 6.78 -24.50 9.05
N GLU A 29 5.61 -24.81 9.62
CA GLU A 29 5.05 -26.16 9.64
C GLU A 29 4.24 -26.49 8.38
N GLY A 30 4.16 -25.56 7.42
CA GLY A 30 3.45 -25.75 6.16
C GLY A 30 1.93 -25.58 6.27
N ARG A 31 1.43 -24.86 7.28
CA ARG A 31 0.01 -24.59 7.47
C ARG A 31 -0.35 -23.24 6.90
N TRP A 32 -1.42 -23.21 6.10
CA TRP A 32 -2.01 -21.97 5.61
C TRP A 32 -3.00 -21.40 6.61
N THR A 33 -2.92 -20.08 6.82
CA THR A 33 -3.87 -19.32 7.63
C THR A 33 -4.35 -18.11 6.82
N ASP A 34 -5.67 -17.97 6.69
CA ASP A 34 -6.28 -16.83 6.02
C ASP A 34 -6.43 -15.67 7.00
N LEU A 35 -6.15 -14.44 6.51
CA LEU A 35 -6.52 -13.22 7.20
C LEU A 35 -8.04 -13.03 7.19
N GLU A 36 -8.58 -12.46 8.25
CA GLU A 36 -9.98 -12.07 8.31
C GLU A 36 -10.34 -11.21 7.09
N ARG A 37 -11.37 -11.64 6.35
CA ARG A 37 -11.81 -10.91 5.16
C ARG A 37 -12.64 -9.69 5.56
N PRO A 38 -12.32 -8.49 5.03
CA PRO A 38 -13.20 -7.34 5.20
C PRO A 38 -14.59 -7.62 4.62
N THR A 39 -15.63 -7.38 5.40
CA THR A 39 -17.02 -7.56 4.99
C THR A 39 -17.82 -6.28 5.17
N LYS A 40 -18.96 -6.21 4.48
CA LYS A 40 -19.89 -5.09 4.59
C LYS A 40 -20.62 -5.10 5.95
N GLU A 41 -20.97 -6.28 6.41
CA GLU A 41 -21.63 -6.51 7.70
C GLU A 41 -20.71 -6.09 8.86
N GLY A 42 -19.40 -6.26 8.71
CA GLY A 42 -18.39 -5.77 9.65
C GLY A 42 -18.15 -4.27 9.57
N GLY A 43 -18.77 -3.56 8.64
CA GLY A 43 -18.61 -2.11 8.47
C GLY A 43 -17.33 -1.68 7.74
N TRP A 44 -16.55 -2.63 7.21
CA TRP A 44 -15.27 -2.38 6.56
C TRP A 44 -15.37 -2.02 5.07
N LEU A 45 -16.49 -2.35 4.44
CA LEU A 45 -16.72 -2.02 3.04
C LEU A 45 -17.85 -1.01 2.94
N SER A 46 -17.72 -0.05 2.04
CA SER A 46 -18.75 0.94 1.79
C SER A 46 -20.04 0.28 1.32
N LYS A 47 -21.15 1.01 1.45
CA LYS A 47 -22.48 0.53 1.01
C LYS A 47 -22.55 0.15 -0.47
N HIS A 48 -21.63 0.65 -1.29
CA HIS A 48 -21.58 0.41 -2.73
C HIS A 48 -20.70 -0.78 -3.11
N VAL A 49 -19.92 -1.31 -2.16
CA VAL A 49 -19.02 -2.44 -2.36
C VAL A 49 -19.62 -3.69 -1.74
N THR A 50 -19.74 -4.72 -2.53
CA THR A 50 -20.34 -6.00 -2.08
C THR A 50 -19.32 -7.03 -1.66
N VAL A 51 -18.09 -6.93 -2.18
CA VAL A 51 -17.02 -7.91 -1.94
C VAL A 51 -15.68 -7.19 -1.86
N PHE A 52 -14.88 -7.53 -0.85
CA PHE A 52 -13.46 -7.13 -0.78
C PHE A 52 -12.68 -7.73 -1.96
N ARG A 53 -11.74 -6.97 -2.50
CA ARG A 53 -10.93 -7.38 -3.66
C ARG A 53 -9.60 -6.61 -3.74
N ASP A 54 -8.73 -7.12 -4.59
CA ASP A 54 -7.51 -6.44 -5.02
C ASP A 54 -6.51 -6.19 -3.86
N ALA A 55 -6.33 -7.16 -2.95
CA ALA A 55 -5.19 -7.13 -2.02
C ALA A 55 -3.88 -7.19 -2.82
N THR A 56 -2.99 -6.23 -2.61
CA THR A 56 -1.82 -6.02 -3.47
C THR A 56 -0.50 -6.37 -2.79
N SER A 57 -0.37 -6.07 -1.50
CA SER A 57 0.80 -6.46 -0.70
C SER A 57 0.44 -6.69 0.76
N VAL A 58 1.27 -7.47 1.45
CA VAL A 58 1.26 -7.62 2.90
C VAL A 58 2.56 -7.06 3.44
N VAL A 59 2.48 -6.24 4.47
CA VAL A 59 3.63 -5.68 5.19
C VAL A 59 3.56 -6.17 6.63
N GLU A 60 4.53 -6.95 7.05
CA GLU A 60 4.69 -7.37 8.45
C GLU A 60 5.39 -6.26 9.23
N ASP A 61 4.89 -5.96 10.43
CA ASP A 61 5.57 -5.07 11.37
C ASP A 61 6.86 -5.75 11.84
N ILE A 62 7.98 -5.08 11.64
CA ILE A 62 9.30 -5.65 11.94
C ILE A 62 9.52 -5.91 13.44
N PHE A 63 8.72 -5.27 14.31
CA PHE A 63 8.79 -5.42 15.76
C PHE A 63 7.72 -6.36 16.32
N ASP A 64 6.66 -6.64 15.55
CA ASP A 64 5.52 -7.46 15.97
C ASP A 64 4.95 -8.27 14.80
N SER A 65 5.35 -9.52 14.67
CA SER A 65 4.90 -10.40 13.59
C SER A 65 3.39 -10.73 13.62
N SER A 66 2.69 -10.38 14.70
CA SER A 66 1.22 -10.48 14.75
C SER A 66 0.53 -9.26 14.13
N HIS A 67 1.25 -8.16 13.91
CA HIS A 67 0.76 -6.91 13.37
C HIS A 67 1.11 -6.80 11.87
N LEU A 68 0.09 -6.67 11.04
CA LEU A 68 0.22 -6.67 9.58
C LEU A 68 -0.56 -5.51 8.97
N PHE A 69 -0.07 -5.04 7.83
CA PHE A 69 -0.80 -4.13 6.96
C PHE A 69 -1.01 -4.78 5.59
N VAL A 70 -2.22 -4.68 5.05
CA VAL A 70 -2.55 -5.16 3.70
C VAL A 70 -3.00 -3.99 2.85
N THR A 71 -2.29 -3.73 1.76
CA THR A 71 -2.68 -2.72 0.79
C THR A 71 -3.70 -3.27 -0.20
N SER A 72 -4.57 -2.42 -0.73
CA SER A 72 -5.58 -2.81 -1.71
C SER A 72 -5.65 -1.84 -2.88
N GLY A 73 -5.77 -2.35 -4.08
CA GLY A 73 -5.94 -1.57 -5.30
C GLY A 73 -7.27 -0.80 -5.39
N SER A 74 -8.16 -0.91 -4.38
CA SER A 74 -9.46 -0.26 -4.41
C SER A 74 -10.02 0.20 -3.07
N HIS A 75 -9.48 -0.27 -1.92
CA HIS A 75 -10.07 -0.07 -0.61
C HIS A 75 -9.13 0.53 0.46
N GLY A 76 -7.98 1.05 0.05
CA GLY A 76 -6.98 1.62 0.96
C GLY A 76 -6.13 0.57 1.67
N VAL A 77 -5.77 0.84 2.91
CA VAL A 77 -4.89 -0.01 3.72
C VAL A 77 -5.68 -0.62 4.87
N PHE A 78 -5.53 -1.91 5.07
CA PHE A 78 -6.13 -2.65 6.18
C PHE A 78 -5.05 -3.01 7.21
N GLU A 79 -5.36 -2.83 8.48
CA GLU A 79 -4.48 -3.17 9.60
C GLU A 79 -5.03 -4.39 10.33
N TYR A 80 -4.15 -5.35 10.57
CA TYR A 80 -4.48 -6.61 11.22
C TYR A 80 -3.64 -6.82 12.47
N ARG A 81 -4.25 -7.46 13.48
CA ARG A 81 -3.55 -8.03 14.64
C ARG A 81 -4.03 -9.46 14.88
N ASP A 82 -3.09 -10.39 15.02
CA ASP A 82 -3.39 -11.82 15.18
C ASP A 82 -4.32 -12.37 14.09
N GLY A 83 -4.17 -11.88 12.85
CA GLY A 83 -5.00 -12.27 11.70
C GLY A 83 -6.40 -11.65 11.67
N ARG A 84 -6.76 -10.85 12.68
CA ARG A 84 -8.04 -10.15 12.76
C ARG A 84 -7.93 -8.72 12.28
N LEU A 85 -8.93 -8.28 11.53
CA LEU A 85 -9.02 -6.92 11.03
C LEU A 85 -9.36 -5.94 12.18
N VAL A 86 -8.48 -4.97 12.41
CA VAL A 86 -8.62 -3.99 13.51
C VAL A 86 -8.84 -2.57 13.02
N ASN A 87 -8.38 -2.25 11.78
CA ASN A 87 -8.57 -0.92 11.21
C ASN A 87 -8.53 -0.95 9.68
N GLN A 88 -9.10 0.08 9.06
CA GLN A 88 -9.01 0.37 7.63
C GLN A 88 -8.69 1.86 7.45
N TYR A 89 -7.68 2.18 6.68
CA TYR A 89 -7.29 3.55 6.36
C TYR A 89 -7.80 3.93 4.98
N THR A 90 -8.64 4.96 4.94
CA THR A 90 -9.25 5.53 3.75
C THR A 90 -9.31 7.05 3.86
N GLN A 91 -9.80 7.75 2.86
CA GLN A 91 -9.98 9.21 2.89
C GLN A 91 -10.87 9.68 4.06
N GLY A 92 -11.76 8.84 4.57
CA GLY A 92 -12.70 9.21 5.62
C GLY A 92 -12.09 9.26 7.02
N ASN A 93 -10.97 8.56 7.26
CA ASN A 93 -10.37 8.40 8.59
C ASN A 93 -8.84 8.48 8.61
N SER A 94 -8.22 8.81 7.48
CA SER A 94 -6.78 9.01 7.37
C SER A 94 -6.48 10.09 6.33
N CYS A 95 -5.19 10.33 6.08
CA CYS A 95 -4.75 11.24 5.03
C CYS A 95 -4.71 10.59 3.65
N ILE A 96 -4.90 9.26 3.55
CA ILE A 96 -4.88 8.53 2.27
C ILE A 96 -6.05 8.99 1.41
N GLU A 97 -5.73 9.37 0.16
CA GLU A 97 -6.67 10.03 -0.72
C GLU A 97 -7.44 9.05 -1.60
N SER A 98 -8.69 9.39 -1.90
CA SER A 98 -9.48 8.72 -2.94
C SER A 98 -9.01 9.16 -4.33
N CYS A 99 -9.02 8.25 -5.31
CA CYS A 99 -8.61 8.55 -6.68
C CYS A 99 -9.38 9.74 -7.25
N SER A 100 -8.66 10.69 -7.85
CA SER A 100 -9.24 11.86 -8.46
C SER A 100 -10.20 11.45 -9.59
N GLY A 101 -11.41 12.02 -9.60
CA GLY A 101 -12.46 11.70 -10.56
C GLY A 101 -13.43 10.60 -10.10
N SER A 102 -13.15 9.89 -9.05
CA SER A 102 -14.16 9.04 -8.39
C SER A 102 -15.15 9.93 -7.67
N LYS A 103 -16.44 9.79 -8.01
CA LYS A 103 -17.53 10.43 -7.26
C LYS A 103 -17.80 9.73 -5.93
N SER A 104 -17.20 8.56 -5.72
CA SER A 104 -17.28 7.83 -4.46
C SER A 104 -15.97 8.01 -3.72
N HIS A 105 -16.04 8.53 -2.50
CA HIS A 105 -14.89 8.59 -1.57
C HIS A 105 -14.37 7.20 -1.17
N ASP A 106 -14.86 6.16 -1.82
CA ASP A 106 -14.66 4.77 -1.47
C ASP A 106 -13.61 4.07 -2.35
N PHE A 107 -13.10 4.75 -3.39
CA PHE A 107 -12.10 4.17 -4.28
C PHE A 107 -10.72 4.72 -3.94
N VAL A 108 -10.08 4.07 -2.97
CA VAL A 108 -8.74 4.42 -2.49
C VAL A 108 -7.75 3.37 -2.97
N ARG A 109 -6.84 3.78 -3.84
CA ARG A 109 -5.91 2.88 -4.50
C ARG A 109 -4.55 2.87 -3.82
N THR A 110 -4.23 1.78 -3.13
CA THR A 110 -2.92 1.56 -2.50
C THR A 110 -2.32 0.26 -3.04
N ASP A 111 -1.34 0.38 -3.94
CA ASP A 111 -0.85 -0.78 -4.70
C ASP A 111 0.47 -1.37 -4.15
N ALA A 112 1.18 -0.66 -3.31
CA ALA A 112 2.43 -1.11 -2.71
C ALA A 112 2.61 -0.59 -1.28
N GLY A 113 3.24 -1.38 -0.44
CA GLY A 113 3.62 -0.97 0.92
C GLY A 113 4.88 -1.68 1.38
N ILE A 114 5.65 -1.00 2.23
CA ILE A 114 6.85 -1.54 2.87
C ILE A 114 7.10 -0.82 4.21
N MET A 115 7.68 -1.51 5.17
CA MET A 115 8.10 -0.94 6.44
C MET A 115 9.62 -0.86 6.50
N ASP A 116 10.14 0.26 6.99
CA ASP A 116 11.57 0.42 7.22
C ASP A 116 12.03 -0.19 8.56
N LYS A 117 13.34 -0.13 8.80
CA LYS A 117 13.96 -0.66 10.02
C LYS A 117 13.53 0.06 11.32
N ASP A 118 12.96 1.25 11.21
CA ASP A 118 12.52 2.08 12.33
C ASP A 118 11.00 1.97 12.57
N GLY A 119 10.30 1.13 11.77
CA GLY A 119 8.85 0.87 11.87
C GLY A 119 7.97 1.87 11.15
N SER A 120 8.55 2.69 10.24
CA SER A 120 7.77 3.58 9.39
C SER A 120 7.23 2.80 8.19
N LEU A 121 5.91 2.85 8.01
CA LEU A 121 5.22 2.19 6.89
C LEU A 121 5.06 3.17 5.73
N PHE A 122 5.66 2.88 4.60
CA PHE A 122 5.48 3.63 3.36
C PHE A 122 4.46 2.95 2.47
N VAL A 123 3.50 3.73 1.96
CA VAL A 123 2.41 3.23 1.11
C VAL A 123 2.29 4.09 -0.15
N ALA A 124 2.22 3.43 -1.30
CA ALA A 124 1.89 4.08 -2.56
C ALA A 124 0.37 4.26 -2.68
N ASN A 125 -0.09 5.51 -2.78
CA ASN A 125 -1.47 5.87 -3.02
C ASN A 125 -1.60 6.42 -4.45
N ASN A 126 -1.98 5.57 -5.38
CA ASN A 126 -1.95 5.88 -6.80
C ASN A 126 -3.14 6.71 -7.28
N SER A 127 -2.94 7.47 -8.36
CA SER A 127 -3.94 8.34 -9.01
C SER A 127 -4.41 9.52 -8.14
N VAL A 128 -3.55 10.02 -7.27
CA VAL A 128 -3.76 11.17 -6.39
C VAL A 128 -2.55 12.10 -6.43
N ASP A 129 -2.64 13.27 -5.80
CA ASP A 129 -1.55 14.25 -5.81
C ASP A 129 -0.41 13.87 -4.85
N THR A 130 -0.72 13.25 -3.71
CA THR A 130 0.28 12.70 -2.79
C THR A 130 0.42 11.21 -3.02
N VAL A 131 1.43 10.81 -3.78
CA VAL A 131 1.56 9.42 -4.25
C VAL A 131 2.16 8.49 -3.20
N ILE A 132 2.95 8.99 -2.28
CA ILE A 132 3.53 8.18 -1.21
C ILE A 132 3.21 8.82 0.13
N TRP A 133 2.61 8.02 1.00
CA TRP A 133 2.33 8.34 2.38
C TRP A 133 3.22 7.52 3.30
N CYS A 134 3.62 8.12 4.42
CA CYS A 134 4.33 7.45 5.48
C CYS A 134 3.46 7.44 6.75
N ARG A 135 3.27 6.24 7.32
CA ARG A 135 2.71 6.09 8.67
C ARG A 135 3.86 5.86 9.64
N LYS A 136 4.05 6.79 10.54
CA LYS A 136 5.08 6.70 11.59
C LYS A 136 4.74 5.62 12.64
N PRO A 137 5.72 5.17 13.43
CA PRO A 137 5.50 4.18 14.48
C PRO A 137 4.46 4.60 15.52
N ASP A 138 4.29 5.92 15.76
CA ASP A 138 3.28 6.48 16.64
C ASP A 138 1.86 6.49 16.04
N GLY A 139 1.70 6.02 14.81
CA GLY A 139 0.44 5.94 14.09
C GLY A 139 0.07 7.17 13.27
N VAL A 140 0.87 8.24 13.33
CA VAL A 140 0.63 9.47 12.56
C VAL A 140 0.97 9.26 11.09
N TRP A 141 0.05 9.62 10.21
CA TRP A 141 0.26 9.65 8.77
C TRP A 141 0.78 11.01 8.33
N ILE A 142 1.85 11.02 7.55
CA ILE A 142 2.42 12.22 6.92
C ILE A 142 2.53 12.04 5.42
N PRO A 143 2.38 13.13 4.63
CA PRO A 143 2.69 13.10 3.22
C PRO A 143 4.20 12.93 3.05
N PHE A 144 4.61 12.04 2.13
CA PHE A 144 6.02 11.74 1.97
C PHE A 144 6.56 12.12 0.60
N PHE A 145 5.78 11.97 -0.47
CA PHE A 145 6.24 12.32 -1.81
C PHE A 145 5.15 13.00 -2.63
N HIS A 146 5.49 14.22 -3.13
CA HIS A 146 4.58 15.11 -3.86
C HIS A 146 5.24 15.62 -5.14
N GLU A 147 5.29 14.91 -6.21
CA GLU A 147 5.77 15.51 -7.45
C GLU A 147 4.72 15.45 -8.55
N PRO A 148 4.76 16.36 -9.58
CA PRO A 148 3.84 16.32 -10.72
C PRO A 148 3.85 15.00 -11.48
N VAL A 149 4.89 14.21 -11.38
CA VAL A 149 4.97 12.81 -11.83
C VAL A 149 3.89 11.95 -11.15
N SER A 150 3.39 12.41 -10.00
CA SER A 150 2.39 11.72 -9.20
C SER A 150 1.09 11.44 -9.93
N LYS A 151 0.64 12.31 -10.81
CA LYS A 151 -0.64 12.15 -11.53
C LYS A 151 -0.62 11.02 -12.56
N ALA A 152 0.55 10.58 -12.96
CA ALA A 152 0.76 9.55 -13.96
C ALA A 152 1.46 8.29 -13.42
N GLY A 153 1.89 8.31 -12.16
CA GLY A 153 2.60 7.19 -11.52
C GLY A 153 1.63 6.12 -11.00
N PHE A 154 1.93 4.86 -11.35
CA PHE A 154 1.32 3.67 -10.73
C PHE A 154 2.43 2.86 -10.11
N PHE A 155 2.77 3.18 -8.87
CA PHE A 155 3.77 2.45 -8.12
C PHE A 155 3.17 1.16 -7.58
N GLU A 156 3.58 0.03 -8.17
CA GLU A 156 3.00 -1.28 -7.88
C GLU A 156 3.89 -2.15 -6.99
N LYS A 157 5.16 -1.81 -6.89
CA LYS A 157 6.14 -2.51 -6.06
C LYS A 157 7.07 -1.53 -5.39
N VAL A 158 7.48 -1.89 -4.19
CA VAL A 158 8.48 -1.14 -3.42
C VAL A 158 9.43 -2.10 -2.74
N ILE A 159 10.71 -1.70 -2.68
CA ILE A 159 11.75 -2.37 -1.89
C ILE A 159 12.57 -1.33 -1.14
N ILE A 160 13.25 -1.75 -0.08
CA ILE A 160 14.30 -0.98 0.60
C ILE A 160 15.64 -1.65 0.32
N ASP A 161 16.62 -0.89 -0.12
CA ASP A 161 17.97 -1.41 -0.35
C ASP A 161 18.82 -1.41 0.94
N SER A 162 20.03 -1.96 0.84
CA SER A 162 20.96 -2.06 1.98
C SER A 162 21.43 -0.72 2.54
N LYS A 163 21.14 0.38 1.85
CA LYS A 163 21.41 1.75 2.30
C LYS A 163 20.19 2.44 2.93
N GLY A 164 19.06 1.72 3.00
CA GLY A 164 17.80 2.26 3.52
C GLY A 164 17.01 3.10 2.52
N ARG A 165 17.38 3.11 1.23
CA ARG A 165 16.67 3.87 0.20
C ARG A 165 15.47 3.10 -0.29
N LEU A 166 14.37 3.81 -0.54
CA LEU A 166 13.15 3.28 -1.12
C LEU A 166 13.26 3.25 -2.65
N TRP A 167 12.85 2.14 -3.24
CA TRP A 167 12.80 1.97 -4.70
C TRP A 167 11.39 1.56 -5.09
N PHE A 168 10.67 2.47 -5.76
CA PHE A 168 9.32 2.24 -6.25
C PHE A 168 9.35 1.95 -7.75
N ALA A 169 8.76 0.82 -8.15
CA ALA A 169 8.62 0.47 -9.56
C ALA A 169 7.29 1.00 -10.11
N ASN A 170 7.37 1.85 -11.14
CA ASN A 170 6.25 2.28 -11.95
C ASN A 170 6.19 1.41 -13.21
N ARG A 171 5.26 0.48 -13.26
CA ARG A 171 5.11 -0.46 -14.38
C ARG A 171 4.18 0.06 -15.47
N ARG A 172 3.25 0.93 -15.13
CA ARG A 172 2.25 1.43 -16.08
C ARG A 172 2.70 2.70 -16.75
N THR A 173 2.43 2.76 -18.06
CA THR A 173 2.53 3.98 -18.85
C THR A 173 1.12 4.48 -19.11
N ASP A 174 0.83 5.71 -18.72
CA ASP A 174 -0.40 6.39 -19.12
C ASP A 174 -0.01 7.43 -20.17
N GLY A 175 -0.12 7.03 -21.44
CA GLY A 175 0.04 7.85 -22.66
C GLY A 175 1.24 8.80 -22.78
N ASN A 176 1.69 9.42 -21.71
CA ASN A 176 2.75 10.43 -21.68
C ASN A 176 3.84 10.18 -20.63
N VAL A 177 3.73 9.13 -19.83
CA VAL A 177 4.73 8.79 -18.80
C VAL A 177 5.24 7.39 -19.06
N SER A 178 6.52 7.26 -19.37
CA SER A 178 7.18 5.97 -19.48
C SER A 178 7.29 5.31 -18.12
N GLY A 179 7.12 3.99 -18.06
CA GLY A 179 7.44 3.22 -16.88
C GLY A 179 8.88 3.47 -16.43
N GLY A 180 9.18 3.20 -15.17
CA GLY A 180 10.51 3.43 -14.64
C GLY A 180 10.61 3.12 -13.16
N VAL A 181 11.68 3.57 -12.54
CA VAL A 181 11.94 3.35 -11.12
C VAL A 181 12.23 4.67 -10.45
N LEU A 182 11.49 4.96 -9.37
CA LEU A 182 11.76 6.08 -8.47
C LEU A 182 12.62 5.57 -7.30
N CYS A 183 13.78 6.17 -7.12
CA CYS A 183 14.61 6.00 -5.92
C CYS A 183 14.44 7.21 -5.01
N ILE A 184 14.19 6.97 -3.75
CA ILE A 184 14.13 7.99 -2.70
C ILE A 184 15.18 7.67 -1.64
N ASP A 185 16.15 8.55 -1.50
CA ASP A 185 17.08 8.58 -0.37
C ASP A 185 16.58 9.65 0.59
N TYR A 186 15.95 9.24 1.69
CA TYR A 186 15.31 10.15 2.65
C TYR A 186 16.16 10.39 3.91
N GLY A 187 17.47 10.12 3.85
CA GLY A 187 18.37 10.29 4.99
C GLY A 187 17.97 9.49 6.23
N GLN A 188 16.96 8.61 6.09
CA GLN A 188 16.27 7.86 7.16
C GLN A 188 15.59 8.80 8.19
N THR A 189 15.15 9.98 7.76
CA THR A 189 14.49 11.00 8.58
C THR A 189 13.14 11.38 7.94
N VAL A 190 12.08 10.66 8.29
CA VAL A 190 10.75 10.84 7.68
C VAL A 190 10.10 12.21 7.91
N ASP A 191 10.56 12.95 8.92
CA ASP A 191 10.04 14.28 9.29
C ASP A 191 10.85 15.43 8.68
N ASN A 192 11.91 15.16 7.91
CA ASN A 192 12.80 16.17 7.33
C ASN A 192 12.94 16.02 5.82
N ALA A 193 12.07 16.61 5.05
CA ALA A 193 12.12 16.56 3.59
C ALA A 193 13.28 17.35 2.96
N THR A 194 14.10 18.06 3.75
CA THR A 194 15.18 18.90 3.21
C THR A 194 16.44 18.10 2.86
N ASP A 195 16.60 16.89 3.37
CA ASP A 195 17.68 15.96 3.08
C ASP A 195 17.28 14.86 2.07
N ASP A 196 16.03 14.88 1.59
CA ASP A 196 15.53 13.93 0.62
C ASP A 196 16.15 14.12 -0.76
N VAL A 197 16.58 13.02 -1.37
CA VAL A 197 17.10 12.99 -2.73
C VAL A 197 16.25 12.03 -3.58
N TYR A 198 15.62 12.58 -4.61
CA TYR A 198 14.79 11.85 -5.53
C TYR A 198 15.49 11.60 -6.87
N THR A 199 15.47 10.37 -7.35
CA THR A 199 16.00 10.01 -8.66
C THR A 199 15.02 9.13 -9.41
N PHE A 200 14.54 9.60 -10.56
CA PHE A 200 13.72 8.81 -11.45
C PHE A 200 14.55 8.28 -12.64
N ARG A 201 14.35 7.01 -12.99
CA ARG A 201 14.99 6.35 -14.14
C ARG A 201 13.93 5.68 -15.01
N HIS A 202 13.92 6.07 -16.27
CA HIS A 202 13.07 5.48 -17.31
C HIS A 202 13.73 4.27 -17.95
#